data_ccb07f7525afaee3e07ba1412ac3cc65
#
_entry.id   ccb07f7525afaee3e07ba1412ac3cc65
#
_cell.length_a   1.000
_cell.length_b   1.000
_cell.length_c   1.000
_cell.angle_alpha   90.00
_cell.angle_beta   90.00
_cell.angle_gamma   90.00
#
_symmetry.space_group_name_H-M   'P 1'
#
loop_
_entity.id
_entity.type
_entity.pdbx_description
1 polymer ?
#
loop_
_entity_poly.entity_id
_entity_poly.type
_entity_poly.pdbx_seq_one_letter_code
_entity_poly.pdbx_strand_id
1 'polypeptide(L)'
;ENVTIRFRMYEDAPVKHVILRSMPNGMERLDDMHIVKRENGFVYYEATLNMNEKRIQYHFYLVCDHAVYFYTQKEITTYLPDHTYDFVLLADYIQPEWVREAVFYQIFPERFCNGNPTNDVRDGEYTQNGHPTIQMKNWNLPALHYEDAYCLDFFGGDLQGIQQKIPYLKDLFAVLKGKLYQSKRYKVKS
;
A
#
# COMPACT_ATOMS: atom_id res chain seq x y z
N GLU A 1 -22.07 -14.35 3.46
CA GLU A 1 -21.57 -14.91 2.20
C GLU A 1 -20.36 -15.81 2.48
N ASN A 2 -20.26 -16.94 1.78
CA ASN A 2 -19.13 -17.85 1.89
C ASN A 2 -18.17 -17.64 0.73
N VAL A 3 -16.88 -17.52 1.03
CA VAL A 3 -15.82 -17.37 0.05
C VAL A 3 -14.86 -18.54 0.15
N THR A 4 -14.62 -19.23 -0.95
CA THR A 4 -13.64 -20.31 -1.02
C THR A 4 -12.25 -19.73 -1.24
N ILE A 5 -11.36 -19.98 -0.31
CA ILE A 5 -9.94 -19.64 -0.41
C ILE A 5 -9.19 -20.84 -0.95
N ARG A 6 -8.45 -20.65 -2.04
CA ARG A 6 -7.61 -21.67 -2.63
C ARG A 6 -6.14 -21.34 -2.47
N PHE A 7 -5.37 -22.31 -2.01
CA PHE A 7 -3.92 -22.25 -1.90
C PHE A 7 -3.30 -23.31 -2.83
N ARG A 8 -2.21 -22.96 -3.52
CA ARG A 8 -1.50 -23.86 -4.42
C ARG A 8 0.00 -23.88 -4.07
N MET A 9 0.58 -25.06 -4.02
CA MET A 9 2.02 -25.24 -3.87
C MET A 9 2.53 -26.41 -4.74
N TYR A 10 3.85 -26.54 -4.86
CA TYR A 10 4.45 -27.73 -5.48
C TYR A 10 4.16 -28.98 -4.66
N GLU A 11 3.97 -30.10 -5.35
CA GLU A 11 3.61 -31.38 -4.71
C GLU A 11 4.74 -31.97 -3.87
N ASP A 12 6.00 -31.66 -4.20
CA ASP A 12 7.20 -32.07 -3.48
C ASP A 12 7.59 -31.15 -2.31
N ALA A 13 6.80 -30.09 -2.06
CA ALA A 13 7.04 -29.22 -0.92
C ALA A 13 6.89 -30.00 0.41
N PRO A 14 7.78 -29.79 1.41
CA PRO A 14 7.78 -30.56 2.65
C PRO A 14 6.69 -30.10 3.64
N VAL A 15 5.53 -29.69 3.13
CA VAL A 15 4.39 -29.21 3.93
C VAL A 15 3.41 -30.37 4.16
N LYS A 16 3.06 -30.61 5.41
CA LYS A 16 2.12 -31.65 5.83
C LYS A 16 0.67 -31.13 5.93
N HIS A 17 0.51 -29.94 6.48
CA HIS A 17 -0.78 -29.30 6.63
C HIS A 17 -0.70 -27.85 6.19
N VAL A 18 -1.76 -27.38 5.57
CA VAL A 18 -1.97 -25.95 5.27
C VAL A 18 -3.17 -25.49 6.08
N ILE A 19 -2.97 -24.49 6.92
CA ILE A 19 -4.01 -23.92 7.77
C ILE A 19 -4.29 -22.50 7.30
N LEU A 20 -5.54 -22.20 7.09
CA LEU A 20 -6.01 -20.84 6.84
C LEU A 20 -6.27 -20.15 8.17
N ARG A 21 -5.46 -19.19 8.50
CA ARG A 21 -5.66 -18.34 9.67
C ARG A 21 -6.44 -17.10 9.28
N SER A 22 -7.51 -16.80 9.98
CA SER A 22 -8.33 -15.59 9.76
C SER A 22 -8.69 -14.91 11.09
N MET A 23 -9.13 -13.66 11.03
CA MET A 23 -9.48 -12.85 12.21
C MET A 23 -10.89 -12.25 12.08
N PRO A 24 -11.95 -13.07 12.03
CA PRO A 24 -13.29 -12.52 12.06
C PRO A 24 -13.60 -11.88 13.43
N ASN A 25 -14.17 -10.67 13.44
CA ASN A 25 -14.50 -9.90 14.65
C ASN A 25 -13.34 -9.77 15.65
N GLY A 26 -12.09 -9.74 15.14
CA GLY A 26 -10.89 -9.68 15.96
C GLY A 26 -10.56 -10.99 16.70
N MET A 27 -11.31 -12.08 16.48
CA MET A 27 -11.01 -13.39 17.03
C MET A 27 -10.21 -14.23 16.05
N GLU A 28 -9.14 -14.86 16.53
CA GLU A 28 -8.37 -15.78 15.72
C GLU A 28 -9.15 -17.05 15.43
N ARG A 29 -9.15 -17.45 14.16
CA ARG A 29 -9.73 -18.70 13.68
C ARG A 29 -8.71 -19.42 12.80
N LEU A 30 -8.54 -20.71 13.04
CA LEU A 30 -7.67 -21.60 12.30
C LEU A 30 -8.55 -22.68 11.63
N ASP A 31 -8.54 -22.69 10.30
CA ASP A 31 -9.28 -23.67 9.51
C ASP A 31 -8.30 -24.55 8.73
N ASP A 32 -8.32 -25.87 8.96
CA ASP A 32 -7.54 -26.81 8.16
C ASP A 32 -8.01 -26.78 6.71
N MET A 33 -7.06 -26.60 5.78
CA MET A 33 -7.36 -26.65 4.36
C MET A 33 -7.26 -28.09 3.85
N HIS A 34 -8.23 -28.52 3.06
CA HIS A 34 -8.26 -29.84 2.47
C HIS A 34 -7.79 -29.85 1.01
N ILE A 35 -7.15 -30.95 0.60
CA ILE A 35 -6.71 -31.13 -0.78
C ILE A 35 -7.92 -31.39 -1.66
N VAL A 36 -8.07 -30.57 -2.72
CA VAL A 36 -9.16 -30.71 -3.70
C VAL A 36 -8.66 -31.23 -5.06
N LYS A 37 -7.38 -31.03 -5.36
CA LYS A 37 -6.82 -31.38 -6.67
C LYS A 37 -5.32 -31.58 -6.60
N ARG A 38 -4.82 -32.49 -7.44
CA ARG A 38 -3.40 -32.64 -7.79
C ARG A 38 -3.29 -32.61 -9.30
N GLU A 39 -2.48 -31.73 -9.84
CA GLU A 39 -2.34 -31.57 -11.30
C GLU A 39 -1.03 -30.86 -11.66
N ASN A 40 -0.36 -31.37 -12.68
CA ASN A 40 0.86 -30.75 -13.23
C ASN A 40 1.97 -30.47 -12.20
N GLY A 41 2.14 -31.37 -11.21
CA GLY A 41 3.14 -31.21 -10.14
C GLY A 41 2.75 -30.22 -9.03
N PHE A 42 1.47 -29.82 -9.00
CA PHE A 42 0.92 -28.97 -7.96
C PHE A 42 -0.16 -29.66 -7.15
N VAL A 43 -0.24 -29.31 -5.88
CA VAL A 43 -1.37 -29.67 -5.00
C VAL A 43 -2.16 -28.39 -4.66
N TYR A 44 -3.47 -28.51 -4.70
CA TYR A 44 -4.43 -27.44 -4.44
C TYR A 44 -5.21 -27.74 -3.18
N TYR A 45 -5.21 -26.76 -2.28
CA TYR A 45 -5.94 -26.81 -1.01
C TYR A 45 -7.06 -25.81 -1.02
N GLU A 46 -8.16 -26.13 -0.34
CA GLU A 46 -9.30 -25.23 -0.17
C GLU A 46 -9.77 -25.19 1.29
N ALA A 47 -10.23 -24.03 1.71
CA ALA A 47 -11.04 -23.81 2.90
C ALA A 47 -12.10 -22.74 2.61
N THR A 48 -13.17 -22.73 3.38
CA THR A 48 -14.27 -21.79 3.24
C THR A 48 -14.24 -20.77 4.36
N LEU A 49 -14.13 -19.49 4.00
CA LEU A 49 -14.31 -18.36 4.91
C LEU A 49 -15.76 -17.87 4.86
N ASN A 50 -16.35 -17.66 6.03
CA ASN A 50 -17.63 -17.00 6.13
C ASN A 50 -17.42 -15.50 6.28
N MET A 51 -17.88 -14.73 5.27
CA MET A 51 -17.80 -13.27 5.23
C MET A 51 -18.98 -12.68 6.02
N ASN A 52 -18.86 -12.62 7.35
CA ASN A 52 -19.82 -11.94 8.24
C ASN A 52 -19.51 -10.45 8.39
N GLU A 53 -18.36 -10.01 7.89
CA GLU A 53 -17.86 -8.66 7.97
C GLU A 53 -17.50 -8.11 6.59
N LYS A 54 -17.44 -6.79 6.46
CA LYS A 54 -17.02 -6.15 5.21
C LYS A 54 -15.54 -6.33 4.89
N ARG A 55 -14.71 -6.67 5.88
CA ARG A 55 -13.27 -6.83 5.73
C ARG A 55 -12.77 -7.97 6.60
N ILE A 56 -12.16 -8.99 6.00
CA ILE A 56 -11.48 -10.09 6.70
C ILE A 56 -10.01 -10.13 6.28
N GLN A 57 -9.13 -10.27 7.27
CA GLN A 57 -7.70 -10.48 7.07
C GLN A 57 -7.39 -11.96 7.27
N TYR A 58 -6.48 -12.50 6.45
CA TYR A 58 -6.06 -13.88 6.54
C TYR A 58 -4.63 -14.08 6.04
N HIS A 59 -3.99 -15.14 6.51
CA HIS A 59 -2.75 -15.67 5.96
C HIS A 59 -2.69 -17.19 6.15
N PHE A 60 -1.64 -17.84 5.66
CA PHE A 60 -1.53 -19.30 5.71
C PHE A 60 -0.43 -19.73 6.66
N TYR A 61 -0.68 -20.77 7.44
CA TYR A 61 0.33 -21.53 8.13
C TYR A 61 0.69 -22.76 7.28
N LEU A 62 1.96 -22.93 7.01
CA LEU A 62 2.53 -24.07 6.29
C LEU A 62 3.25 -24.94 7.31
N VAL A 63 2.61 -25.99 7.74
CA VAL A 63 3.11 -26.88 8.81
C VAL A 63 3.98 -27.95 8.18
N CYS A 64 5.27 -27.98 8.55
CA CYS A 64 6.25 -29.00 8.19
C CYS A 64 6.60 -29.87 9.42
N ASP A 65 7.41 -30.93 9.25
CA ASP A 65 7.77 -31.84 10.35
C ASP A 65 8.47 -31.15 11.53
N HIS A 66 9.28 -30.12 11.27
CA HIS A 66 10.12 -29.48 12.29
C HIS A 66 9.95 -27.94 12.35
N ALA A 67 9.07 -27.35 11.54
CA ALA A 67 8.88 -25.91 11.47
C ALA A 67 7.48 -25.56 11.00
N VAL A 68 7.04 -24.37 11.36
CA VAL A 68 5.86 -23.71 10.79
C VAL A 68 6.33 -22.46 10.07
N TYR A 69 5.89 -22.32 8.81
CA TYR A 69 6.10 -21.11 8.03
C TYR A 69 4.80 -20.36 7.89
N PHE A 70 4.88 -19.04 7.81
CA PHE A 70 3.74 -18.15 7.67
C PHE A 70 3.81 -17.49 6.29
N TYR A 71 2.79 -17.71 5.47
CA TYR A 71 2.70 -17.10 4.14
C TYR A 71 1.71 -15.95 4.12
N THR A 72 2.22 -14.76 3.89
CA THR A 72 1.48 -13.51 3.84
C THR A 72 1.47 -12.92 2.43
N GLN A 73 0.80 -11.81 2.24
CA GLN A 73 0.84 -11.04 1.00
C GLN A 73 2.26 -10.58 0.61
N LYS A 74 3.13 -10.37 1.60
CA LYS A 74 4.49 -9.86 1.38
C LYS A 74 5.49 -10.99 1.13
N GLU A 75 5.52 -11.99 1.99
CA GLU A 75 6.59 -13.00 2.02
C GLU A 75 6.21 -14.24 2.82
N ILE A 76 7.12 -15.23 2.83
CA ILE A 76 7.08 -16.38 3.74
C ILE A 76 8.08 -16.12 4.86
N THR A 77 7.64 -16.28 6.12
CA THR A 77 8.47 -16.08 7.32
C THR A 77 8.48 -17.31 8.21
N THR A 78 9.48 -17.42 9.10
CA THR A 78 9.57 -18.43 10.17
C THR A 78 9.11 -17.89 11.53
N TYR A 79 8.79 -16.61 11.61
CA TYR A 79 8.23 -15.92 12.78
C TYR A 79 6.82 -15.44 12.49
N LEU A 80 6.00 -15.29 13.52
CA LEU A 80 4.62 -14.80 13.38
C LEU A 80 4.62 -13.39 12.78
N PRO A 81 4.01 -13.21 11.59
CA PRO A 81 4.02 -11.92 10.90
C PRO A 81 3.08 -10.91 11.55
N ASP A 82 3.35 -9.63 11.33
CA ASP A 82 2.41 -8.56 11.64
C ASP A 82 1.18 -8.62 10.70
N HIS A 83 0.00 -8.35 11.24
CA HIS A 83 -1.26 -8.37 10.49
C HIS A 83 -1.35 -7.37 9.34
N THR A 84 -0.47 -6.38 9.31
CA THR A 84 -0.35 -5.42 8.20
C THR A 84 -0.04 -6.13 6.88
N TYR A 85 0.58 -7.31 6.93
CA TYR A 85 0.94 -8.10 5.75
C TYR A 85 -0.04 -9.22 5.43
N ASP A 86 -1.15 -9.31 6.13
CA ASP A 86 -2.20 -10.28 5.82
C ASP A 86 -2.84 -10.01 4.46
N PHE A 87 -3.30 -11.07 3.80
CA PHE A 87 -4.23 -10.92 2.68
C PHE A 87 -5.53 -10.31 3.19
N VAL A 88 -6.19 -9.52 2.36
CA VAL A 88 -7.44 -8.83 2.72
C VAL A 88 -8.53 -9.19 1.73
N LEU A 89 -9.65 -9.66 2.26
CA LEU A 89 -10.91 -9.76 1.53
C LEU A 89 -11.83 -8.60 1.92
N LEU A 90 -12.45 -8.00 0.92
CA LEU A 90 -13.44 -6.94 1.09
C LEU A 90 -14.76 -7.41 0.48
N ALA A 91 -15.83 -7.51 1.31
CA ALA A 91 -17.17 -7.75 0.82
C ALA A 91 -17.76 -6.46 0.23
N ASP A 92 -18.58 -6.61 -0.81
CA ASP A 92 -19.29 -5.49 -1.45
C ASP A 92 -18.40 -4.34 -1.95
N TYR A 93 -17.10 -4.61 -2.14
CA TYR A 93 -16.19 -3.59 -2.63
C TYR A 93 -16.23 -3.51 -4.17
N ILE A 94 -16.76 -2.41 -4.66
CA ILE A 94 -16.75 -2.08 -6.08
C ILE A 94 -15.67 -1.02 -6.29
N GLN A 95 -14.58 -1.41 -6.93
CA GLN A 95 -13.54 -0.46 -7.33
C GLN A 95 -14.08 0.45 -8.44
N PRO A 96 -14.03 1.77 -8.29
CA PRO A 96 -14.40 2.69 -9.36
C PRO A 96 -13.55 2.41 -10.62
N GLU A 97 -14.18 2.32 -11.79
CA GLU A 97 -13.49 1.95 -13.03
C GLU A 97 -12.33 2.89 -13.38
N TRP A 98 -12.50 4.18 -13.09
CA TRP A 98 -11.48 5.20 -13.37
C TRP A 98 -10.15 4.96 -12.63
N VAL A 99 -10.16 4.26 -11.49
CA VAL A 99 -8.95 3.98 -10.69
C VAL A 99 -7.96 3.10 -11.46
N ARG A 100 -8.45 2.19 -12.31
CA ARG A 100 -7.60 1.25 -13.07
C ARG A 100 -6.68 1.94 -14.07
N GLU A 101 -7.09 3.10 -14.57
CA GLU A 101 -6.35 3.89 -15.55
C GLU A 101 -5.82 5.20 -14.98
N ALA A 102 -6.04 5.43 -13.68
CA ALA A 102 -5.60 6.65 -13.02
C ALA A 102 -4.08 6.63 -12.74
N VAL A 103 -3.47 7.77 -12.90
CA VAL A 103 -2.13 8.07 -12.38
C VAL A 103 -2.33 9.05 -11.23
N PHE A 104 -1.86 8.66 -10.04
CA PHE A 104 -1.96 9.51 -8.85
C PHE A 104 -0.66 10.28 -8.65
N TYR A 105 -0.79 11.56 -8.37
CA TYR A 105 0.32 12.43 -8.03
C TYR A 105 0.00 13.14 -6.72
N GLN A 106 0.74 12.80 -5.66
CA GLN A 106 0.55 13.43 -4.38
C GLN A 106 1.31 14.76 -4.35
N ILE A 107 0.59 15.82 -3.99
CA ILE A 107 1.17 17.15 -3.83
C ILE A 107 1.20 17.50 -2.35
N PHE A 108 2.36 17.88 -1.85
CA PHE A 108 2.52 18.55 -0.56
C PHE A 108 2.51 20.06 -0.84
N PRO A 109 1.37 20.77 -0.61
CA PRO A 109 1.16 22.13 -1.09
C PRO A 109 2.28 23.08 -0.70
N GLU A 110 2.70 23.03 0.55
CA GLU A 110 3.69 23.90 1.15
C GLU A 110 5.04 23.88 0.42
N ARG A 111 5.37 22.73 -0.24
CA ARG A 111 6.64 22.54 -0.95
C ARG A 111 6.48 22.34 -2.46
N PHE A 112 5.41 22.84 -3.04
CA PHE A 112 5.14 22.66 -4.47
C PHE A 112 5.28 23.95 -5.28
N CYS A 113 4.54 24.99 -4.91
CA CYS A 113 4.58 26.28 -5.57
C CYS A 113 3.91 27.35 -4.70
N ASN A 114 4.59 28.47 -4.50
CA ASN A 114 4.02 29.65 -3.84
C ASN A 114 3.23 30.46 -4.87
N GLY A 115 1.92 30.59 -4.68
CA GLY A 115 1.01 31.36 -5.53
C GLY A 115 0.67 32.72 -4.94
N ASN A 116 0.83 32.89 -3.63
CA ASN A 116 0.52 34.12 -2.92
C ASN A 116 1.49 34.36 -1.75
N PRO A 117 2.60 35.08 -1.98
CA PRO A 117 3.59 35.35 -0.93
C PRO A 117 3.09 36.15 0.28
N THR A 118 1.87 36.66 0.24
CA THR A 118 1.31 37.46 1.35
C THR A 118 0.82 36.59 2.52
N ASN A 119 0.58 35.30 2.28
CA ASN A 119 0.17 34.33 3.29
C ASN A 119 1.29 33.42 3.80
N ASP A 120 2.55 33.68 3.36
CA ASP A 120 3.70 32.91 3.81
C ASP A 120 3.91 33.03 5.32
N VAL A 121 4.23 31.91 5.94
CA VAL A 121 4.68 31.87 7.33
C VAL A 121 6.05 32.55 7.42
N ARG A 122 6.20 33.47 8.39
CA ARG A 122 7.42 34.26 8.59
C ARG A 122 8.32 33.65 9.65
N ASP A 123 9.59 34.08 9.65
CA ASP A 123 10.54 33.69 10.69
C ASP A 123 10.02 34.10 12.08
N GLY A 124 9.89 33.13 12.98
CA GLY A 124 9.44 33.35 14.35
C GLY A 124 7.98 33.78 14.51
N GLU A 125 7.11 33.61 13.49
CA GLU A 125 5.70 34.01 13.56
C GLU A 125 4.96 33.29 14.69
N TYR A 126 5.31 32.03 14.93
CA TYR A 126 4.86 31.27 16.09
C TYR A 126 5.93 30.26 16.51
N THR A 127 5.73 29.66 17.68
CA THR A 127 6.60 28.60 18.18
C THR A 127 5.80 27.33 18.47
N GLN A 128 6.41 26.18 18.21
CA GLN A 128 5.87 24.87 18.58
C GLN A 128 6.93 24.11 19.38
N ASN A 129 6.59 23.65 20.57
CA ASN A 129 7.51 22.96 21.48
C ASN A 129 8.82 23.75 21.74
N GLY A 130 8.74 25.08 21.78
CA GLY A 130 9.90 25.96 21.99
C GLY A 130 10.74 26.26 20.75
N HIS A 131 10.40 25.73 19.58
CA HIS A 131 11.09 25.97 18.32
C HIS A 131 10.32 26.98 17.46
N PRO A 132 10.96 28.04 16.93
CA PRO A 132 10.32 29.03 16.09
C PRO A 132 10.14 28.54 14.66
N THR A 133 9.18 29.14 13.94
CA THR A 133 9.03 28.95 12.49
C THR A 133 10.20 29.57 11.73
N ILE A 134 10.58 28.96 10.62
CA ILE A 134 11.66 29.37 9.72
C ILE A 134 11.09 29.53 8.31
N GLN A 135 11.20 30.73 7.74
CA GLN A 135 10.81 30.99 6.35
C GLN A 135 11.94 30.62 5.39
N MET A 136 11.72 29.64 4.53
CA MET A 136 12.66 29.19 3.52
C MET A 136 12.54 30.07 2.26
N LYS A 137 13.43 31.04 2.10
CA LYS A 137 13.40 32.01 0.99
C LYS A 137 13.96 31.47 -0.34
N ASN A 138 14.69 30.37 -0.28
CA ASN A 138 15.30 29.76 -1.46
C ASN A 138 14.73 28.36 -1.73
N TRP A 139 13.90 28.25 -2.75
CA TRP A 139 13.25 27.00 -3.16
C TRP A 139 14.21 25.94 -3.72
N ASN A 140 15.46 26.29 -4.02
CA ASN A 140 16.47 25.35 -4.49
C ASN A 140 17.21 24.64 -3.35
N LEU A 141 16.98 25.05 -2.10
CA LEU A 141 17.55 24.39 -0.94
C LEU A 141 16.70 23.20 -0.52
N PRO A 142 17.33 22.15 0.00
CA PRO A 142 16.59 21.05 0.63
C PRO A 142 15.88 21.55 1.89
N ALA A 143 14.87 20.78 2.34
CA ALA A 143 14.31 20.95 3.68
C ALA A 143 15.40 20.81 4.74
N LEU A 144 15.27 21.52 5.85
CA LEU A 144 16.16 21.40 6.98
C LEU A 144 16.04 20.04 7.66
N HIS A 145 17.10 19.59 8.31
CA HIS A 145 17.02 18.38 9.13
C HIS A 145 16.05 18.58 10.29
N TYR A 146 15.42 17.49 10.72
CA TYR A 146 14.46 17.54 11.82
C TYR A 146 15.06 18.15 13.09
N GLU A 147 16.32 17.83 13.41
CA GLU A 147 17.04 18.35 14.58
C GLU A 147 17.27 19.87 14.53
N ASP A 148 17.29 20.47 13.33
CA ASP A 148 17.52 21.90 13.15
C ASP A 148 16.22 22.71 13.11
N ALA A 149 15.16 22.14 12.56
CA ALA A 149 13.93 22.89 12.27
C ALA A 149 12.65 22.28 12.88
N TYR A 150 12.68 21.05 13.39
CA TYR A 150 11.51 20.36 13.94
C TYR A 150 10.27 20.36 13.02
N CYS A 151 10.47 20.30 11.70
CA CYS A 151 9.44 20.44 10.67
C CYS A 151 8.74 21.82 10.65
N LEU A 152 9.41 22.85 11.13
CA LEU A 152 8.92 24.23 11.15
C LEU A 152 9.58 25.12 10.09
N ASP A 153 10.17 24.51 9.06
CA ASP A 153 10.74 25.16 7.88
C ASP A 153 9.69 25.24 6.77
N PHE A 154 9.27 26.46 6.41
CA PHE A 154 8.19 26.74 5.47
C PHE A 154 8.69 27.39 4.19
N PHE A 155 8.31 26.85 3.03
CA PHE A 155 8.60 27.38 1.70
C PHE A 155 7.50 28.30 1.15
N GLY A 156 6.32 28.30 1.80
CA GLY A 156 5.21 29.16 1.43
C GLY A 156 4.38 28.65 0.25
N GLY A 157 4.50 27.36 -0.10
CA GLY A 157 3.64 26.79 -1.12
C GLY A 157 2.17 26.72 -0.68
N ASP A 158 1.24 27.00 -1.60
CA ASP A 158 -0.17 27.15 -1.30
C ASP A 158 -1.10 26.57 -2.40
N LEU A 159 -2.41 26.62 -2.17
CA LEU A 159 -3.40 26.16 -3.14
C LEU A 159 -3.45 27.01 -4.41
N GLN A 160 -3.12 28.29 -4.32
CA GLN A 160 -3.06 29.18 -5.51
C GLN A 160 -1.87 28.78 -6.38
N GLY A 161 -0.73 28.41 -5.77
CA GLY A 161 0.43 27.88 -6.48
C GLY A 161 0.12 26.57 -7.18
N ILE A 162 -0.64 25.65 -6.54
CA ILE A 162 -1.11 24.44 -7.21
C ILE A 162 -1.99 24.78 -8.39
N GLN A 163 -2.95 25.71 -8.23
CA GLN A 163 -3.85 26.14 -9.30
C GLN A 163 -3.08 26.71 -10.49
N GLN A 164 -2.06 27.52 -10.25
CA GLN A 164 -1.18 28.07 -11.31
C GLN A 164 -0.39 27.00 -12.06
N LYS A 165 -0.10 25.86 -11.39
CA LYS A 165 0.63 24.72 -11.96
C LYS A 165 -0.24 23.63 -12.59
N ILE A 166 -1.55 23.83 -12.68
CA ILE A 166 -2.46 22.88 -13.37
C ILE A 166 -2.03 22.57 -14.81
N PRO A 167 -1.63 23.56 -15.67
CA PRO A 167 -1.15 23.25 -17.01
C PRO A 167 0.08 22.31 -17.00
N TYR A 168 1.07 22.58 -16.15
CA TYR A 168 2.23 21.72 -15.97
C TYR A 168 1.84 20.27 -15.56
N LEU A 169 0.92 20.14 -14.62
CA LEU A 169 0.42 18.83 -14.19
C LEU A 169 -0.26 18.08 -15.32
N LYS A 170 -1.06 18.75 -16.16
CA LYS A 170 -1.70 18.15 -17.34
C LYS A 170 -0.66 17.62 -18.33
N ASP A 171 0.38 18.37 -18.61
CA ASP A 171 1.47 17.97 -19.52
C ASP A 171 2.24 16.78 -18.95
N LEU A 172 2.56 16.81 -17.65
CA LEU A 172 3.21 15.71 -16.93
C LEU A 172 2.39 14.41 -17.02
N PHE A 173 1.08 14.49 -16.79
CA PHE A 173 0.19 13.33 -16.86
C PHE A 173 0.05 12.78 -18.28
N ALA A 174 0.06 13.62 -19.31
CA ALA A 174 0.04 13.17 -20.70
C ALA A 174 1.29 12.33 -21.04
N VAL A 175 2.47 12.76 -20.59
CA VAL A 175 3.74 12.03 -20.78
C VAL A 175 3.73 10.71 -19.99
N LEU A 176 3.28 10.71 -18.74
CA LEU A 176 3.23 9.51 -17.90
C LEU A 176 2.25 8.46 -18.47
N LYS A 177 1.06 8.87 -18.91
CA LYS A 177 0.10 7.98 -19.59
C LYS A 177 0.71 7.38 -20.85
N GLY A 178 1.39 8.16 -21.69
CA GLY A 178 2.06 7.69 -22.89
C GLY A 178 3.12 6.62 -22.59
N LYS A 179 3.94 6.79 -21.57
CA LYS A 179 4.96 5.80 -21.17
C LYS A 179 4.34 4.52 -20.60
N LEU A 180 3.27 4.61 -19.81
CA LEU A 180 2.56 3.44 -19.29
C LEU A 180 1.91 2.61 -20.40
N TYR A 181 1.35 3.26 -21.43
CA TYR A 181 0.80 2.58 -22.59
C TYR A 181 1.88 1.84 -23.40
N GLN A 182 3.05 2.42 -23.54
CA GLN A 182 4.19 1.76 -24.21
C GLN A 182 4.69 0.55 -23.43
N SER A 183 4.76 0.62 -22.09
CA SER A 183 5.20 -0.50 -21.26
C SER A 183 4.22 -1.69 -21.30
N LYS A 184 2.93 -1.45 -21.41
CA LYS A 184 1.91 -2.51 -21.62
C LYS A 184 2.04 -3.23 -22.96
N ARG A 185 2.46 -2.53 -24.02
CA ARG A 185 2.70 -3.16 -25.34
C ARG A 185 3.88 -4.13 -25.37
N TYR A 186 4.90 -3.91 -24.53
CA TYR A 186 6.07 -4.80 -24.45
C TYR A 186 5.82 -6.07 -23.63
N LYS A 187 4.79 -6.12 -22.76
CA LYS A 187 4.44 -7.32 -21.97
C LYS A 187 3.58 -8.36 -22.71
N VAL A 188 3.17 -8.09 -23.94
CA VAL A 188 2.31 -9.01 -24.75
C VAL A 188 3.13 -9.82 -25.76
N LYS A 189 4.47 -9.74 -25.72
CA LYS A 189 5.35 -10.56 -26.56
C LYS A 189 6.36 -11.33 -25.69
N SER A 190 5.86 -12.26 -24.90
CA SER A 190 6.66 -13.39 -24.39
C SER A 190 5.75 -14.58 -24.14
#